data_71aab91aff57d7317094362eaa5324bd
#
_entry.id   71aab91aff57d7317094362eaa5324bd
#
_cell.length_a   1.000
_cell.length_b   1.000
_cell.length_c   1.000
_cell.angle_alpha   90.00
_cell.angle_beta   90.00
_cell.angle_gamma   90.00
#
_symmetry.space_group_name_H-M   'P 1'
#
loop_
_entity.id
_entity.type
_entity.pdbx_description
1 polymer ?
#
loop_
_entity_poly.entity_id
_entity_poly.type
_entity_poly.pdbx_seq_one_letter_code
_entity_poly.pdbx_strand_id
1 'polypeptide(L)'
;MSHGDPDEGKLHIISAWVREDGISLGQIKTDEKSNEITAIPKMLETLDIKGATVTIDAMGCQVDIAATIVDQGAVYMLALKKNQPSLYESVEEYFKWARKEPIEKKQLKEFSYEEHDHGRHIHRKVEVCNDVSWIETVREWKQLSSIICVTRKGEREGRQTEETAYYISSKEWEAEAAAKCIQGHWSIENNLHWSLDTAFNEDESQIFRGNAQINLNVVRKIAQGLLKSETSFKGGSIRRKANRAAMMNDYAEMVLKLGVNQ
;
A
#
# COMPACT_ATOMS: atom_id res chain seq x y z
N MET A 1 -10.85 -38.98 2.94
CA MET A 1 -9.71 -38.08 3.05
C MET A 1 -9.21 -37.85 1.63
N SER A 2 -9.66 -36.78 0.97
CA SER A 2 -9.15 -36.42 -0.36
C SER A 2 -8.02 -35.43 -0.12
N HIS A 3 -6.79 -35.86 -0.39
CA HIS A 3 -5.67 -34.96 -0.50
C HIS A 3 -5.97 -33.98 -1.64
N GLY A 4 -6.07 -32.69 -1.34
CA GLY A 4 -6.07 -31.66 -2.35
C GLY A 4 -4.78 -31.77 -3.16
N ASP A 5 -4.90 -31.52 -4.45
CA ASP A 5 -3.78 -31.53 -5.38
C ASP A 5 -2.74 -30.48 -4.90
N PRO A 6 -1.47 -30.87 -4.63
CA PRO A 6 -0.44 -29.93 -4.17
C PRO A 6 -0.04 -28.91 -5.24
N ASP A 7 -0.58 -29.00 -6.45
CA ASP A 7 -0.31 -28.13 -7.60
C ASP A 7 -1.42 -27.08 -7.89
N GLU A 8 -2.47 -26.98 -7.08
CA GLU A 8 -3.31 -25.79 -7.10
C GLU A 8 -2.47 -24.63 -6.52
N GLY A 9 -1.85 -23.84 -7.41
CA GLY A 9 -0.94 -22.77 -7.10
C GLY A 9 -1.50 -21.78 -6.05
N LYS A 10 -0.64 -21.22 -5.23
CA LYS A 10 -1.00 -20.21 -4.22
C LYS A 10 -1.86 -19.15 -4.85
N LEU A 11 -3.04 -18.92 -4.30
CA LEU A 11 -3.97 -17.91 -4.76
C LEU A 11 -3.37 -16.52 -4.52
N HIS A 12 -3.09 -15.81 -5.61
CA HIS A 12 -2.69 -14.41 -5.54
C HIS A 12 -3.91 -13.51 -5.66
N ILE A 13 -4.06 -12.58 -4.71
CA ILE A 13 -5.19 -11.65 -4.67
C ILE A 13 -4.63 -10.23 -4.63
N ILE A 14 -5.03 -9.40 -5.57
CA ILE A 14 -4.85 -7.95 -5.50
C ILE A 14 -6.05 -7.35 -4.81
N SER A 15 -5.81 -6.44 -3.85
CA SER A 15 -6.86 -5.78 -3.09
C SER A 15 -6.69 -4.26 -3.16
N ALA A 16 -7.79 -3.55 -3.36
CA ALA A 16 -7.85 -2.11 -3.20
C ALA A 16 -8.29 -1.75 -1.78
N TRP A 17 -7.58 -0.82 -1.15
CA TRP A 17 -7.77 -0.42 0.23
C TRP A 17 -7.88 1.10 0.36
N VAL A 18 -8.91 1.59 1.03
CA VAL A 18 -9.04 2.99 1.42
C VAL A 18 -8.42 3.19 2.78
N ARG A 19 -7.40 4.03 2.83
CA ARG A 19 -6.62 4.26 4.05
C ARG A 19 -7.43 4.97 5.13
N GLU A 20 -8.16 6.01 4.75
CA GLU A 20 -8.92 6.88 5.65
C GLU A 20 -9.97 6.08 6.41
N ASP A 21 -10.74 5.28 5.70
CA ASP A 21 -11.82 4.48 6.25
C ASP A 21 -11.34 3.12 6.75
N GLY A 22 -10.21 2.66 6.21
CA GLY A 22 -9.65 1.35 6.51
C GLY A 22 -10.52 0.20 6.05
N ILE A 23 -11.07 0.35 4.86
CA ILE A 23 -11.94 -0.65 4.21
C ILE A 23 -11.35 -1.13 2.89
N SER A 24 -11.65 -2.37 2.52
CA SER A 24 -11.33 -2.92 1.20
C SER A 24 -12.46 -2.60 0.23
N LEU A 25 -12.13 -1.94 -0.91
CA LEU A 25 -13.09 -1.61 -1.96
C LEU A 25 -13.35 -2.78 -2.91
N GLY A 26 -12.38 -3.66 -3.07
CA GLY A 26 -12.49 -4.77 -4.00
C GLY A 26 -11.24 -5.64 -4.03
N GLN A 27 -11.34 -6.73 -4.77
CA GLN A 27 -10.22 -7.64 -5.01
C GLN A 27 -10.34 -8.34 -6.34
N ILE A 28 -9.21 -8.68 -6.93
CA ILE A 28 -9.12 -9.49 -8.15
C ILE A 28 -8.19 -10.67 -7.88
N LYS A 29 -8.63 -11.87 -8.27
CA LYS A 29 -7.77 -13.06 -8.30
C LYS A 29 -6.82 -12.95 -9.48
N THR A 30 -5.56 -13.29 -9.27
CA THR A 30 -4.58 -13.54 -10.34
C THR A 30 -4.16 -15.01 -10.31
N ASP A 31 -3.99 -15.62 -11.46
CA ASP A 31 -3.63 -17.04 -11.55
C ASP A 31 -2.14 -17.27 -11.22
N GLU A 32 -1.31 -16.23 -11.43
CA GLU A 32 0.12 -16.24 -11.12
C GLU A 32 0.57 -14.83 -10.68
N LYS A 33 1.68 -14.76 -9.95
CA LYS A 33 2.26 -13.49 -9.50
C LYS A 33 2.66 -12.57 -10.65
N SER A 34 3.03 -13.14 -11.82
CA SER A 34 3.30 -12.39 -13.05
C SER A 34 2.08 -11.69 -13.63
N ASN A 35 0.87 -12.12 -13.28
CA ASN A 35 -0.38 -11.56 -13.77
C ASN A 35 -0.88 -10.35 -12.96
N GLU A 36 -0.19 -9.98 -11.87
CA GLU A 36 -0.56 -8.79 -11.06
C GLU A 36 -0.50 -7.51 -11.90
N ILE A 37 0.52 -7.36 -12.76
CA ILE A 37 0.68 -6.20 -13.64
C ILE A 37 -0.53 -6.02 -14.56
N THR A 38 -1.10 -7.12 -15.08
CA THR A 38 -2.25 -7.09 -15.98
C THR A 38 -3.59 -6.98 -15.24
N ALA A 39 -3.63 -7.34 -13.97
CA ALA A 39 -4.84 -7.30 -13.16
C ALA A 39 -5.05 -5.93 -12.49
N ILE A 40 -3.97 -5.18 -12.18
CA ILE A 40 -4.07 -3.84 -11.60
C ILE A 40 -4.90 -2.87 -12.45
N PRO A 41 -4.66 -2.71 -13.78
CA PRO A 41 -5.49 -1.84 -14.60
C PRO A 41 -6.97 -2.22 -14.57
N LYS A 42 -7.28 -3.53 -14.68
CA LYS A 42 -8.65 -4.03 -14.62
C LYS A 42 -9.34 -3.70 -13.29
N MET A 43 -8.60 -3.78 -12.18
CA MET A 43 -9.12 -3.37 -10.89
C MET A 43 -9.40 -1.87 -10.84
N LEU A 44 -8.47 -1.05 -11.31
CA LEU A 44 -8.62 0.40 -11.35
C LEU A 44 -9.85 0.83 -12.17
N GLU A 45 -10.14 0.15 -13.29
CA GLU A 45 -11.31 0.39 -14.13
C GLU A 45 -12.65 0.13 -13.39
N THR A 46 -12.66 -0.71 -12.37
CA THR A 46 -13.89 -0.99 -11.59
C THR A 46 -14.13 -0.01 -10.44
N LEU A 47 -13.17 0.87 -10.15
CA LEU A 47 -13.19 1.78 -9.01
C LEU A 47 -13.34 3.23 -9.48
N ASP A 48 -14.11 4.03 -8.75
CA ASP A 48 -14.09 5.49 -8.90
C ASP A 48 -12.92 6.06 -8.09
N ILE A 49 -11.78 6.27 -8.76
CA ILE A 49 -10.56 6.78 -8.15
C ILE A 49 -10.33 8.28 -8.43
N LYS A 50 -11.29 8.97 -9.04
CA LYS A 50 -11.16 10.39 -9.39
C LYS A 50 -10.82 11.24 -8.16
N GLY A 51 -9.74 12.02 -8.27
CA GLY A 51 -9.25 12.88 -7.18
C GLY A 51 -8.48 12.15 -6.07
N ALA A 52 -8.41 10.82 -6.13
CA ALA A 52 -7.65 10.03 -5.16
C ALA A 52 -6.13 10.04 -5.45
N THR A 53 -5.35 9.67 -4.45
CA THR A 53 -3.94 9.28 -4.63
C THR A 53 -3.81 7.76 -4.52
N VAL A 54 -3.41 7.13 -5.61
CA VAL A 54 -3.21 5.68 -5.71
C VAL A 54 -1.75 5.35 -5.41
N THR A 55 -1.50 4.53 -4.41
CA THR A 55 -0.16 4.06 -4.06
C THR A 55 -0.02 2.59 -4.41
N ILE A 56 1.05 2.23 -5.10
CA ILE A 56 1.31 0.84 -5.50
C ILE A 56 2.80 0.53 -5.24
N ASP A 57 3.08 -0.72 -4.92
CA ASP A 57 4.45 -1.21 -4.75
C ASP A 57 5.23 -1.23 -6.07
N ALA A 58 6.50 -1.64 -6.02
CA ALA A 58 7.36 -1.57 -7.18
C ALA A 58 6.96 -2.50 -8.33
N MET A 59 6.21 -3.56 -8.09
CA MET A 59 5.74 -4.45 -9.16
C MET A 59 4.73 -3.71 -10.05
N GLY A 60 3.86 -2.90 -9.44
CA GLY A 60 2.91 -2.04 -10.17
C GLY A 60 3.49 -0.72 -10.69
N CYS A 61 4.80 -0.48 -10.53
CA CYS A 61 5.46 0.67 -11.15
C CYS A 61 5.67 0.39 -12.65
N GLN A 62 4.60 0.61 -13.44
CA GLN A 62 4.54 0.38 -14.89
C GLN A 62 3.93 1.59 -15.57
N VAL A 63 4.41 1.90 -16.79
CA VAL A 63 3.98 3.06 -17.58
C VAL A 63 2.46 3.02 -17.85
N ASP A 64 1.94 1.87 -18.22
CA ASP A 64 0.52 1.69 -18.53
C ASP A 64 -0.37 1.86 -17.30
N ILE A 65 0.10 1.39 -16.12
CA ILE A 65 -0.61 1.57 -14.84
C ILE A 65 -0.63 3.05 -14.45
N ALA A 66 0.50 3.74 -14.58
CA ALA A 66 0.59 5.18 -14.33
C ALA A 66 -0.35 5.97 -15.25
N ALA A 67 -0.39 5.62 -16.54
CA ALA A 67 -1.31 6.21 -17.49
C ALA A 67 -2.78 5.98 -17.14
N THR A 68 -3.15 4.75 -16.80
CA THR A 68 -4.53 4.39 -16.39
C THR A 68 -5.00 5.20 -15.18
N ILE A 69 -4.14 5.37 -14.16
CA ILE A 69 -4.47 6.16 -12.97
C ILE A 69 -4.75 7.62 -13.33
N VAL A 70 -3.86 8.22 -14.15
CA VAL A 70 -4.00 9.62 -14.57
C VAL A 70 -5.22 9.82 -15.48
N ASP A 71 -5.53 8.87 -16.38
CA ASP A 71 -6.68 8.95 -17.28
C ASP A 71 -8.02 8.94 -16.54
N GLN A 72 -8.06 8.32 -15.36
CA GLN A 72 -9.22 8.34 -14.47
C GLN A 72 -9.25 9.57 -13.54
N GLY A 73 -8.35 10.54 -13.72
CA GLY A 73 -8.31 11.76 -12.93
C GLY A 73 -7.76 11.58 -11.52
N ALA A 74 -6.96 10.55 -11.30
CA ALA A 74 -6.27 10.27 -10.05
C ALA A 74 -4.77 10.61 -10.12
N VAL A 75 -4.12 10.61 -8.97
CA VAL A 75 -2.67 10.83 -8.81
C VAL A 75 -2.02 9.50 -8.46
N TYR A 76 -0.89 9.19 -9.07
CA TYR A 76 -0.10 8.03 -8.62
C TYR A 76 1.04 8.42 -7.69
N MET A 77 1.39 7.50 -6.79
CA MET A 77 2.62 7.45 -6.01
C MET A 77 3.13 6.01 -6.09
N LEU A 78 4.12 5.73 -6.93
CA LEU A 78 4.61 4.39 -7.23
C LEU A 78 6.01 4.18 -6.65
N ALA A 79 6.22 3.06 -5.98
CA ALA A 79 7.54 2.68 -5.51
C ALA A 79 8.43 2.30 -6.71
N LEU A 80 9.60 2.92 -6.82
CA LEU A 80 10.53 2.73 -7.93
C LEU A 80 11.66 1.79 -7.50
N LYS A 81 11.86 0.73 -8.25
CA LYS A 81 12.96 -0.23 -8.08
C LYS A 81 13.60 -0.56 -9.43
N LYS A 82 14.54 -1.49 -9.42
CA LYS A 82 15.32 -1.92 -10.61
C LYS A 82 14.51 -2.63 -11.70
N ASN A 83 13.20 -2.83 -11.52
CA ASN A 83 12.29 -3.24 -12.58
C ASN A 83 12.09 -2.14 -13.64
N GLN A 84 12.43 -0.89 -13.32
CA GLN A 84 12.52 0.25 -14.22
C GLN A 84 13.95 0.80 -14.20
N PRO A 85 14.93 0.11 -14.83
CA PRO A 85 16.35 0.36 -14.57
C PRO A 85 16.79 1.77 -14.93
N SER A 86 16.46 2.27 -16.12
CA SER A 86 16.89 3.60 -16.59
C SER A 86 16.36 4.72 -15.70
N LEU A 87 15.08 4.67 -15.33
CA LEU A 87 14.48 5.66 -14.43
C LEU A 87 15.06 5.55 -13.02
N TYR A 88 15.25 4.30 -12.53
CA TYR A 88 15.84 4.06 -11.21
C TYR A 88 17.26 4.66 -11.12
N GLU A 89 18.11 4.38 -12.09
CA GLU A 89 19.49 4.89 -12.15
C GLU A 89 19.51 6.41 -12.17
N SER A 90 18.72 7.05 -13.04
CA SER A 90 18.61 8.50 -13.12
C SER A 90 18.21 9.12 -11.78
N VAL A 91 17.20 8.56 -11.11
CA VAL A 91 16.70 9.02 -9.81
C VAL A 91 17.73 8.80 -8.71
N GLU A 92 18.38 7.65 -8.67
CA GLU A 92 19.41 7.33 -7.68
C GLU A 92 20.62 8.26 -7.82
N GLU A 93 21.09 8.50 -9.05
CA GLU A 93 22.21 9.40 -9.34
C GLU A 93 21.90 10.84 -8.96
N TYR A 94 20.68 11.31 -9.27
CA TYR A 94 20.23 12.64 -8.87
C TYR A 94 20.30 12.85 -7.36
N PHE A 95 19.74 11.95 -6.56
CA PHE A 95 19.79 12.11 -5.10
C PHE A 95 21.20 11.95 -4.53
N LYS A 96 22.03 11.10 -5.12
CA LYS A 96 23.47 11.02 -4.76
C LYS A 96 24.22 12.31 -5.05
N TRP A 97 23.96 12.95 -6.20
CA TRP A 97 24.50 14.24 -6.55
C TRP A 97 23.98 15.35 -5.64
N ALA A 98 22.67 15.46 -5.49
CA ALA A 98 22.03 16.51 -4.71
C ALA A 98 22.48 16.53 -3.24
N ARG A 99 22.84 15.37 -2.67
CA ARG A 99 23.37 15.29 -1.29
C ARG A 99 24.76 15.91 -1.14
N LYS A 100 25.52 16.01 -2.22
CA LYS A 100 26.88 16.59 -2.24
C LYS A 100 26.89 18.09 -2.55
N GLU A 101 25.82 18.61 -3.14
CA GLU A 101 25.70 19.99 -3.55
C GLU A 101 25.23 20.90 -2.40
N PRO A 102 25.66 22.20 -2.39
CA PRO A 102 25.13 23.21 -1.50
C PRO A 102 23.60 23.34 -1.62
N ILE A 103 22.93 23.71 -0.51
CA ILE A 103 21.46 23.85 -0.42
C ILE A 103 20.90 24.77 -1.52
N GLU A 104 21.64 25.84 -1.88
CA GLU A 104 21.23 26.84 -2.88
C GLU A 104 21.14 26.27 -4.31
N LYS A 105 21.83 25.16 -4.59
CA LYS A 105 21.85 24.52 -5.92
C LYS A 105 20.89 23.36 -6.04
N LYS A 106 20.41 22.80 -4.94
CA LYS A 106 19.50 21.68 -4.95
C LYS A 106 18.06 22.17 -4.76
N GLN A 107 17.19 21.84 -5.71
CA GLN A 107 15.75 22.10 -5.59
C GLN A 107 15.06 20.96 -4.82
N LEU A 108 15.54 20.69 -3.58
CA LEU A 108 14.98 19.64 -2.74
C LEU A 108 14.15 20.23 -1.60
N LYS A 109 12.94 19.69 -1.43
CA LYS A 109 12.16 19.85 -0.23
C LYS A 109 12.48 18.68 0.69
N GLU A 110 12.77 18.95 1.95
CA GLU A 110 13.20 17.93 2.90
C GLU A 110 12.29 17.92 4.14
N PHE A 111 12.01 16.73 4.66
CA PHE A 111 11.29 16.51 5.90
C PHE A 111 11.89 15.31 6.63
N SER A 112 12.09 15.44 7.95
CA SER A 112 12.63 14.35 8.76
C SER A 112 11.77 14.16 10.00
N TYR A 113 11.61 12.90 10.41
CA TYR A 113 10.87 12.53 11.60
C TYR A 113 11.42 11.26 12.23
N GLU A 114 11.10 11.06 13.49
CA GLU A 114 11.48 9.86 14.24
C GLU A 114 10.26 9.00 14.51
N GLU A 115 10.43 7.70 14.39
CA GLU A 115 9.44 6.70 14.77
C GLU A 115 10.02 5.85 15.89
N HIS A 116 9.15 5.56 16.88
CA HIS A 116 9.45 4.62 17.96
C HIS A 116 8.61 3.35 17.73
N ASP A 117 9.22 2.29 17.24
CA ASP A 117 8.53 1.03 16.97
C ASP A 117 9.18 -0.11 17.77
N HIS A 118 8.41 -0.71 18.69
CA HIS A 118 8.86 -1.84 19.53
C HIS A 118 10.25 -1.67 20.15
N GLY A 119 10.54 -0.48 20.71
CA GLY A 119 11.83 -0.17 21.33
C GLY A 119 12.97 0.15 20.36
N ARG A 120 12.67 0.32 19.08
CA ARG A 120 13.63 0.76 18.05
C ARG A 120 13.42 2.24 17.75
N HIS A 121 14.54 2.96 17.69
CA HIS A 121 14.57 4.33 17.17
C HIS A 121 14.82 4.27 15.66
N ILE A 122 13.91 4.81 14.89
CA ILE A 122 14.01 4.86 13.44
C ILE A 122 13.92 6.33 13.02
N HIS A 123 14.99 6.85 12.44
CA HIS A 123 15.00 8.15 11.81
C HIS A 123 14.66 8.01 10.33
N ARG A 124 13.66 8.75 9.86
CA ARG A 124 13.29 8.82 8.45
C ARG A 124 13.54 10.21 7.91
N LYS A 125 14.17 10.28 6.73
CA LYS A 125 14.33 11.48 5.95
C LYS A 125 13.64 11.29 4.61
N VAL A 126 12.78 12.25 4.24
CA VAL A 126 12.07 12.29 2.96
C VAL A 126 12.58 13.51 2.19
N GLU A 127 13.05 13.27 0.98
CA GLU A 127 13.58 14.27 0.06
C GLU A 127 12.74 14.25 -1.22
N VAL A 128 12.22 15.40 -1.66
CA VAL A 128 11.34 15.53 -2.83
C VAL A 128 11.95 16.52 -3.82
N CYS A 129 12.04 16.10 -5.08
CA CYS A 129 12.34 16.98 -6.21
C CYS A 129 11.11 17.06 -7.12
N ASN A 130 10.61 18.27 -7.37
CA ASN A 130 9.49 18.53 -8.26
C ASN A 130 9.94 18.99 -9.67
N ASP A 131 11.23 19.17 -9.90
CA ASP A 131 11.77 19.36 -11.25
C ASP A 131 12.27 18.03 -11.79
N VAL A 132 11.50 17.45 -12.71
CA VAL A 132 11.79 16.19 -13.37
C VAL A 132 12.11 16.36 -14.85
N SER A 133 12.25 17.60 -15.33
CA SER A 133 12.45 17.94 -16.74
C SER A 133 13.75 17.38 -17.34
N TRP A 134 14.73 17.11 -16.49
CA TRP A 134 16.03 16.55 -16.84
C TRP A 134 16.04 15.02 -17.03
N ILE A 135 14.94 14.30 -16.65
CA ILE A 135 14.84 12.85 -16.79
C ILE A 135 14.56 12.53 -18.26
N GLU A 136 15.42 11.78 -18.93
CA GLU A 136 15.26 11.44 -20.35
C GLU A 136 13.95 10.71 -20.64
N THR A 137 13.56 9.78 -19.74
CA THR A 137 12.34 8.96 -19.87
C THR A 137 11.07 9.65 -19.33
N VAL A 138 11.13 10.92 -18.96
CA VAL A 138 10.01 11.66 -18.35
C VAL A 138 8.73 11.60 -19.21
N ARG A 139 8.88 11.63 -20.54
CA ARG A 139 7.75 11.62 -21.49
C ARG A 139 7.02 10.28 -21.57
N GLU A 140 7.66 9.20 -21.16
CA GLU A 140 7.05 7.87 -21.11
C GLU A 140 6.06 7.76 -19.94
N TRP A 141 6.30 8.53 -18.87
CA TRP A 141 5.51 8.51 -17.65
C TRP A 141 4.48 9.65 -17.66
N LYS A 142 3.21 9.30 -17.81
CA LYS A 142 2.14 10.29 -17.90
C LYS A 142 2.11 11.20 -16.68
N GLN A 143 2.26 12.52 -16.91
CA GLN A 143 2.28 13.56 -15.87
C GLN A 143 3.32 13.35 -14.75
N LEU A 144 4.41 12.65 -14.99
CA LEU A 144 5.47 12.59 -13.98
C LEU A 144 5.88 14.01 -13.54
N SER A 145 5.71 14.32 -12.27
CA SER A 145 5.86 15.67 -11.70
C SER A 145 6.78 15.71 -10.49
N SER A 146 7.08 14.57 -9.87
CA SER A 146 8.03 14.52 -8.76
C SER A 146 8.71 13.17 -8.62
N ILE A 147 9.92 13.21 -8.09
CA ILE A 147 10.67 12.06 -7.60
C ILE A 147 10.92 12.22 -6.11
N ILE A 148 10.85 11.13 -5.38
CA ILE A 148 10.96 11.14 -3.92
C ILE A 148 11.98 10.09 -3.48
N CYS A 149 12.82 10.48 -2.52
CA CYS A 149 13.74 9.58 -1.84
C CYS A 149 13.40 9.49 -0.36
N VAL A 150 13.25 8.29 0.16
CA VAL A 150 13.05 8.03 1.58
C VAL A 150 14.26 7.27 2.11
N THR A 151 14.98 7.87 3.04
CA THR A 151 16.08 7.22 3.76
C THR A 151 15.61 6.85 5.16
N ARG A 152 15.75 5.58 5.51
CA ARG A 152 15.44 5.04 6.83
C ARG A 152 16.73 4.64 7.51
N LYS A 153 17.02 5.24 8.67
CA LYS A 153 18.15 4.87 9.53
C LYS A 153 17.61 4.32 10.85
N GLY A 154 18.12 3.20 11.26
CA GLY A 154 17.72 2.56 12.51
C GLY A 154 18.84 1.74 13.10
N GLU A 155 18.68 1.37 14.37
CA GLU A 155 19.58 0.44 15.04
C GLU A 155 18.85 -0.90 15.27
N ARG A 156 19.49 -1.98 14.83
CA ARG A 156 19.01 -3.34 15.08
C ARG A 156 20.15 -4.19 15.64
N GLU A 157 19.97 -4.72 16.85
CA GLU A 157 20.96 -5.59 17.50
C GLU A 157 22.37 -4.96 17.60
N GLY A 158 22.45 -3.64 17.90
CA GLY A 158 23.71 -2.91 18.00
C GLY A 158 24.36 -2.57 16.64
N ARG A 159 23.67 -2.86 15.53
CA ARG A 159 24.12 -2.51 14.16
C ARG A 159 23.26 -1.40 13.59
N GLN A 160 23.93 -0.37 13.08
CA GLN A 160 23.22 0.67 12.31
C GLN A 160 22.82 0.12 10.95
N THR A 161 21.55 0.36 10.58
CA THR A 161 21.01 0.01 9.29
C THR A 161 20.59 1.29 8.57
N GLU A 162 20.88 1.35 7.27
CA GLU A 162 20.42 2.43 6.39
C GLU A 162 19.79 1.80 5.15
N GLU A 163 18.54 2.16 4.89
CA GLU A 163 17.77 1.71 3.74
C GLU A 163 17.28 2.93 2.97
N THR A 164 17.37 2.86 1.64
CA THR A 164 16.87 3.93 0.74
C THR A 164 15.83 3.35 -0.19
N ALA A 165 14.70 4.05 -0.32
CA ALA A 165 13.62 3.74 -1.24
C ALA A 165 13.30 4.96 -2.10
N TYR A 166 12.99 4.73 -3.37
CA TYR A 166 12.61 5.77 -4.32
C TYR A 166 11.16 5.62 -4.74
N TYR A 167 10.52 6.75 -5.04
CA TYR A 167 9.15 6.83 -5.52
C TYR A 167 9.04 7.86 -6.64
N ILE A 168 8.05 7.66 -7.49
CA ILE A 168 7.66 8.61 -8.54
C ILE A 168 6.20 8.99 -8.39
N SER A 169 5.83 10.22 -8.77
CA SER A 169 4.45 10.67 -8.66
C SER A 169 4.03 11.62 -9.77
N SER A 170 2.74 11.60 -10.13
CA SER A 170 2.10 12.52 -11.08
C SER A 170 1.65 13.84 -10.45
N LYS A 171 2.11 14.15 -9.25
CA LYS A 171 1.79 15.37 -8.52
C LYS A 171 3.05 15.96 -7.90
N GLU A 172 3.12 17.28 -7.80
CA GLU A 172 4.10 17.96 -6.97
C GLU A 172 3.78 17.77 -5.48
N TRP A 173 4.80 17.51 -4.68
CA TRP A 173 4.65 17.23 -3.26
C TRP A 173 5.48 18.19 -2.38
N GLU A 174 4.90 18.53 -1.23
CA GLU A 174 5.65 18.94 -0.06
C GLU A 174 6.18 17.68 0.65
N ALA A 175 7.41 17.73 1.18
CA ALA A 175 8.08 16.55 1.72
C ALA A 175 7.33 15.89 2.88
N GLU A 176 6.67 16.67 3.75
CA GLU A 176 5.84 16.15 4.83
C GLU A 176 4.60 15.42 4.30
N ALA A 177 3.95 15.97 3.28
CA ALA A 177 2.77 15.35 2.67
C ALA A 177 3.14 14.05 1.95
N ALA A 178 4.28 14.02 1.23
CA ALA A 178 4.83 12.82 0.62
C ALA A 178 5.14 11.74 1.67
N ALA A 179 5.76 12.13 2.79
CA ALA A 179 6.04 11.23 3.90
C ALA A 179 4.77 10.56 4.43
N LYS A 180 3.71 11.34 4.68
CA LYS A 180 2.41 10.84 5.14
C LYS A 180 1.75 9.90 4.12
N CYS A 181 1.86 10.21 2.83
CA CYS A 181 1.33 9.37 1.76
C CYS A 181 2.04 8.01 1.71
N ILE A 182 3.37 8.01 1.70
CA ILE A 182 4.20 6.80 1.66
C ILE A 182 4.03 5.96 2.93
N GLN A 183 3.99 6.58 4.12
CA GLN A 183 3.71 5.89 5.37
C GLN A 183 2.32 5.22 5.33
N GLY A 184 1.35 5.89 4.70
CA GLY A 184 0.01 5.35 4.51
C GLY A 184 -0.05 4.10 3.65
N HIS A 185 0.82 3.97 2.66
CA HIS A 185 0.91 2.76 1.84
C HIS A 185 1.23 1.53 2.69
N TRP A 186 2.20 1.62 3.59
CA TRP A 186 2.56 0.52 4.49
C TRP A 186 1.48 0.19 5.53
N SER A 187 0.51 1.08 5.71
CA SER A 187 -0.59 0.82 6.64
C SER A 187 -1.52 -0.32 6.22
N ILE A 188 -1.55 -0.68 4.93
CA ILE A 188 -2.33 -1.83 4.45
C ILE A 188 -1.82 -3.14 5.03
N GLU A 189 -0.50 -3.33 5.10
CA GLU A 189 0.10 -4.53 5.68
C GLU A 189 -0.26 -4.67 7.16
N ASN A 190 -0.13 -3.58 7.92
CA ASN A 190 -0.37 -3.58 9.36
C ASN A 190 -1.86 -3.58 9.73
N ASN A 191 -2.74 -3.02 8.91
CA ASN A 191 -4.17 -2.91 9.24
C ASN A 191 -5.02 -3.98 8.58
N LEU A 192 -4.77 -4.29 7.31
CA LEU A 192 -5.58 -5.30 6.59
C LEU A 192 -4.97 -6.69 6.78
N HIS A 193 -3.78 -6.94 6.25
CA HIS A 193 -3.20 -8.29 6.25
C HIS A 193 -3.00 -8.83 7.65
N TRP A 194 -2.34 -8.08 8.53
CA TRP A 194 -2.15 -8.49 9.92
C TRP A 194 -3.48 -8.77 10.66
N SER A 195 -4.54 -7.98 10.38
CA SER A 195 -5.85 -8.24 11.00
C SER A 195 -6.53 -9.48 10.42
N LEU A 196 -6.40 -9.76 9.12
CA LEU A 196 -6.92 -10.99 8.50
C LEU A 196 -6.24 -12.23 9.09
N ASP A 197 -4.94 -12.19 9.30
CA ASP A 197 -4.18 -13.31 9.88
C ASP A 197 -4.49 -13.50 11.36
N THR A 198 -4.43 -12.42 12.16
CA THR A 198 -4.57 -12.54 13.61
C THR A 198 -6.00 -12.68 14.11
N ALA A 199 -6.99 -12.09 13.44
CA ALA A 199 -8.38 -12.13 13.85
C ALA A 199 -9.19 -13.22 13.14
N PHE A 200 -8.83 -13.56 11.90
CA PHE A 200 -9.59 -14.49 11.06
C PHE A 200 -8.79 -15.73 10.62
N ASN A 201 -7.52 -15.87 11.06
CA ASN A 201 -6.63 -16.99 10.77
C ASN A 201 -6.59 -17.28 9.25
N GLU A 202 -6.38 -16.24 8.43
CA GLU A 202 -6.44 -16.40 6.97
C GLU A 202 -5.35 -17.31 6.44
N ASP A 203 -4.12 -17.15 6.92
CA ASP A 203 -2.95 -17.97 6.52
C ASP A 203 -3.09 -19.45 6.89
N GLU A 204 -3.87 -19.77 7.93
CA GLU A 204 -4.13 -21.16 8.37
C GLU A 204 -5.32 -21.79 7.65
N SER A 205 -5.98 -21.06 6.72
CA SER A 205 -7.18 -21.55 6.05
C SER A 205 -6.86 -22.70 5.10
N GLN A 206 -7.49 -23.84 5.33
CA GLN A 206 -7.38 -25.05 4.49
C GLN A 206 -8.49 -25.15 3.44
N ILE A 207 -9.14 -24.03 3.12
CA ILE A 207 -10.26 -23.99 2.17
C ILE A 207 -9.69 -23.60 0.80
N PHE A 208 -9.46 -24.60 -0.06
CA PHE A 208 -8.84 -24.40 -1.38
C PHE A 208 -9.78 -24.73 -2.55
N ARG A 209 -10.98 -25.28 -2.30
CA ARG A 209 -11.85 -25.81 -3.34
C ARG A 209 -12.58 -24.72 -4.12
N GLY A 210 -12.30 -24.62 -5.41
CA GLY A 210 -12.99 -23.72 -6.35
C GLY A 210 -12.88 -22.24 -5.91
N ASN A 211 -14.00 -21.52 -5.90
CA ASN A 211 -14.05 -20.10 -5.50
C ASN A 211 -14.19 -19.89 -3.98
N ALA A 212 -14.18 -20.95 -3.17
CA ALA A 212 -14.48 -20.84 -1.74
C ALA A 212 -13.45 -19.97 -1.00
N GLN A 213 -12.17 -20.06 -1.34
CA GLN A 213 -11.11 -19.26 -0.74
C GLN A 213 -11.31 -17.76 -1.04
N ILE A 214 -11.62 -17.43 -2.31
CA ILE A 214 -11.85 -16.04 -2.73
C ILE A 214 -13.07 -15.47 -2.02
N ASN A 215 -14.17 -16.21 -2.01
CA ASN A 215 -15.42 -15.79 -1.37
C ASN A 215 -15.23 -15.58 0.13
N LEU A 216 -14.49 -16.48 0.80
CA LEU A 216 -14.21 -16.34 2.22
C LEU A 216 -13.32 -15.13 2.51
N ASN A 217 -12.34 -14.84 1.66
CA ASN A 217 -11.52 -13.64 1.78
C ASN A 217 -12.36 -12.37 1.67
N VAL A 218 -13.32 -12.30 0.72
CA VAL A 218 -14.28 -11.17 0.62
C VAL A 218 -15.08 -11.01 1.92
N VAL A 219 -15.65 -12.11 2.43
CA VAL A 219 -16.45 -12.08 3.67
C VAL A 219 -15.61 -11.63 4.86
N ARG A 220 -14.37 -12.09 4.99
CA ARG A 220 -13.44 -11.66 6.04
C ARG A 220 -13.14 -10.16 5.96
N LYS A 221 -12.91 -9.61 4.76
CA LYS A 221 -12.67 -8.18 4.55
C LYS A 221 -13.88 -7.32 4.89
N ILE A 222 -15.09 -7.77 4.51
CA ILE A 222 -16.33 -7.10 4.90
C ILE A 222 -16.46 -7.10 6.43
N ALA A 223 -16.31 -8.26 7.06
CA ALA A 223 -16.39 -8.38 8.52
C ALA A 223 -15.33 -7.50 9.22
N GLN A 224 -14.11 -7.45 8.71
CA GLN A 224 -13.04 -6.60 9.22
C GLN A 224 -13.41 -5.11 9.12
N GLY A 225 -13.95 -4.66 7.99
CA GLY A 225 -14.42 -3.29 7.79
C GLY A 225 -15.54 -2.92 8.79
N LEU A 226 -16.56 -3.76 8.94
CA LEU A 226 -17.65 -3.55 9.89
C LEU A 226 -17.16 -3.48 11.35
N LEU A 227 -16.28 -4.41 11.75
CA LEU A 227 -15.70 -4.42 13.10
C LEU A 227 -14.79 -3.21 13.35
N LYS A 228 -14.15 -2.67 12.31
CA LYS A 228 -13.36 -1.45 12.40
C LYS A 228 -14.25 -0.22 12.60
N SER A 229 -15.35 -0.12 11.89
CA SER A 229 -16.34 0.97 12.01
C SER A 229 -17.11 0.93 13.33
N GLU A 230 -17.10 -0.19 14.04
CA GLU A 230 -17.73 -0.33 15.34
C GLU A 230 -16.95 0.44 16.43
N THR A 231 -17.58 1.40 17.10
CA THR A 231 -16.96 2.30 18.09
C THR A 231 -17.49 2.15 19.52
N SER A 232 -18.54 1.35 19.72
CA SER A 232 -19.16 1.19 21.05
C SER A 232 -18.27 0.40 22.01
N PHE A 233 -17.47 -0.54 21.49
CA PHE A 233 -16.50 -1.30 22.28
C PHE A 233 -15.13 -0.59 22.26
N LYS A 234 -15.00 0.45 23.09
CA LYS A 234 -13.77 1.26 23.18
C LYS A 234 -12.56 0.41 23.54
N GLY A 235 -11.46 0.57 22.76
CA GLY A 235 -10.19 -0.14 23.00
C GLY A 235 -10.20 -1.64 22.64
N GLY A 236 -11.27 -2.14 22.03
CA GLY A 236 -11.34 -3.51 21.53
C GLY A 236 -10.55 -3.67 20.22
N SER A 237 -9.56 -4.61 20.21
CA SER A 237 -8.93 -5.02 18.93
C SER A 237 -9.96 -5.71 18.03
N ILE A 238 -9.68 -5.77 16.71
CA ILE A 238 -10.55 -6.49 15.75
C ILE A 238 -10.83 -7.91 16.21
N ARG A 239 -9.82 -8.64 16.69
CA ARG A 239 -9.97 -9.99 17.23
C ARG A 239 -10.93 -10.04 18.43
N ARG A 240 -10.82 -9.09 19.37
CA ARG A 240 -11.75 -9.03 20.53
C ARG A 240 -13.17 -8.73 20.11
N LYS A 241 -13.36 -7.82 19.15
CA LYS A 241 -14.66 -7.49 18.57
C LYS A 241 -15.26 -8.69 17.83
N ALA A 242 -14.48 -9.42 17.04
CA ALA A 242 -14.90 -10.63 16.35
C ALA A 242 -15.34 -11.73 17.35
N ASN A 243 -14.54 -11.98 18.39
CA ASN A 243 -14.90 -12.93 19.43
C ASN A 243 -16.19 -12.53 20.16
N ARG A 244 -16.35 -11.23 20.45
CA ARG A 244 -17.59 -10.74 21.08
C ARG A 244 -18.81 -10.94 20.17
N ALA A 245 -18.69 -10.68 18.88
CA ALA A 245 -19.75 -10.92 17.91
C ALA A 245 -20.11 -12.41 17.80
N ALA A 246 -19.13 -13.30 17.89
CA ALA A 246 -19.35 -14.74 17.89
C ALA A 246 -20.08 -15.24 19.16
N MET A 247 -19.96 -14.54 20.29
CA MET A 247 -20.56 -14.94 21.58
C MET A 247 -21.88 -14.23 21.89
N MET A 248 -22.15 -13.07 21.27
CA MET A 248 -23.28 -12.18 21.61
C MET A 248 -24.05 -11.79 20.35
N ASN A 249 -25.23 -12.37 20.15
CA ASN A 249 -26.05 -12.11 18.98
C ASN A 249 -26.45 -10.63 18.83
N ASP A 250 -26.81 -9.95 19.92
CA ASP A 250 -27.20 -8.54 19.90
C ASP A 250 -26.04 -7.65 19.40
N TYR A 251 -24.81 -7.98 19.82
CA TYR A 251 -23.63 -7.26 19.37
C TYR A 251 -23.33 -7.55 17.88
N ALA A 252 -23.47 -8.80 17.45
CA ALA A 252 -23.31 -9.18 16.05
C ALA A 252 -24.33 -8.45 15.15
N GLU A 253 -25.60 -8.41 15.58
CA GLU A 253 -26.66 -7.69 14.87
C GLU A 253 -26.38 -6.19 14.77
N MET A 254 -25.90 -5.58 15.85
CA MET A 254 -25.50 -4.16 15.87
C MET A 254 -24.37 -3.91 14.87
N VAL A 255 -23.32 -4.75 14.84
CA VAL A 255 -22.21 -4.63 13.90
C VAL A 255 -22.68 -4.76 12.45
N LEU A 256 -23.55 -5.73 12.15
CA LEU A 256 -24.10 -5.92 10.81
C LEU A 256 -24.94 -4.72 10.33
N LYS A 257 -25.70 -4.08 11.23
CA LYS A 257 -26.48 -2.88 10.92
C LYS A 257 -25.63 -1.68 10.51
N LEU A 258 -24.34 -1.61 10.90
CA LEU A 258 -23.44 -0.55 10.46
C LEU A 258 -23.20 -0.57 8.95
N GLY A 259 -23.24 -1.76 8.32
CA GLY A 259 -23.10 -1.89 6.87
C GLY A 259 -24.35 -1.54 6.06
N VAL A 260 -25.51 -1.39 6.70
CA VAL A 260 -26.78 -1.09 6.03
C VAL A 260 -27.11 0.41 6.05
N ASN A 261 -26.50 1.14 6.99
CA ASN A 261 -26.79 2.56 7.24
C ASN A 261 -25.69 3.50 6.67
N GLN A 262 -24.79 3.01 5.86
CA GLN A 262 -23.82 3.77 5.05
C GLN A 262 -24.24 3.71 3.58
#